data_f4e376f592b58705365139a665fb3fb7
#
_entry.id   f4e376f592b58705365139a665fb3fb7
#
_cell.length_a   1.000
_cell.length_b   1.000
_cell.length_c   1.000
_cell.angle_alpha   90.00
_cell.angle_beta   90.00
_cell.angle_gamma   90.00
#
_symmetry.space_group_name_H-M   'P 1'
#
loop_
_entity.id
_entity.type
_entity.pdbx_description
1 polymer ?
#
loop_
_entity_poly.entity_id
_entity_poly.type
_entity_poly.pdbx_seq_one_letter_code
_entity_poly.pdbx_strand_id
1 'polypeptide(L)'
;MKKKVLSVLLSVAMISTLLVGCGSGGSADSADAPADGGNSDDAVTTASSDGAEEITWMFWDDLNATEDLISIGYKDVVDRFNKDYEGKYHVTPITTNLEEYYTKLNALVASDETPDVFIVSPGPNLDVYVDPGVAADLTDDLKADGWMDTFNGGEGAFSQQTYDGKIYAVPLNIAAACVFYNTEMFEKAGISTMPTDWDGFIDACDKLQSAGYTPLSISAGTAWCLSMLAGYLCDAEGVDLDAIDAGTAHWTDSNVVTAANKMLELSKYFQPTAAGDTNDVATANFYNEEAAMLIQGSWAIAQINGSNPEFEDKCGVFAFPGTNGRVIAKSDSLAMSAKTEHKEAALAFMKYFTDDTAQKYTAEVGGKIPVTKVDYDADKAPAQLAYVMDVFSNASSTFGFYNESLASTEAGSTFDDAMVSIYLGTPVEEGLQTIEDFYVNNVWNK
;
A
#
# COMPACT_ATOMS: atom_id res chain seq x y z
N MET A 1 -1.41 -44.86 -41.65
CA MET A 1 -2.53 -44.43 -42.51
C MET A 1 -2.82 -42.97 -42.23
N LYS A 2 -2.80 -42.19 -43.28
CA LYS A 2 -2.92 -40.74 -43.41
C LYS A 2 -4.31 -40.23 -43.01
N LYS A 3 -4.38 -39.00 -42.49
CA LYS A 3 -5.31 -37.87 -42.83
C LYS A 3 -4.93 -36.70 -41.93
N LYS A 4 -4.22 -35.63 -42.38
CA LYS A 4 -4.56 -34.43 -43.12
C LYS A 4 -5.65 -33.58 -42.41
N VAL A 5 -5.29 -32.50 -41.78
CA VAL A 5 -5.17 -31.07 -42.14
C VAL A 5 -6.49 -30.46 -42.62
N LEU A 6 -6.93 -29.41 -41.92
CA LEU A 6 -7.43 -28.20 -42.64
C LEU A 6 -7.35 -26.97 -41.73
N SER A 7 -6.46 -26.03 -42.12
CA SER A 7 -6.40 -24.64 -41.70
C SER A 7 -7.47 -23.84 -42.43
N VAL A 8 -8.15 -22.91 -41.77
CA VAL A 8 -8.91 -21.84 -42.43
C VAL A 8 -8.49 -20.50 -41.84
N LEU A 9 -7.72 -19.80 -42.64
CA LEU A 9 -7.46 -18.36 -42.59
C LEU A 9 -8.72 -17.64 -43.06
N LEU A 10 -9.19 -16.65 -42.28
CA LEU A 10 -10.10 -15.64 -42.83
C LEU A 10 -9.55 -14.24 -42.47
N SER A 11 -8.98 -13.65 -43.52
CA SER A 11 -8.67 -12.21 -43.64
C SER A 11 -9.94 -11.49 -44.05
N VAL A 12 -10.34 -10.40 -43.38
CA VAL A 12 -11.29 -9.44 -43.91
C VAL A 12 -10.74 -8.04 -43.81
N ALA A 13 -10.75 -7.39 -44.94
CA ALA A 13 -10.18 -6.09 -45.24
C ALA A 13 -11.02 -4.93 -44.74
N MET A 14 -10.31 -3.84 -44.44
CA MET A 14 -10.85 -2.49 -44.23
C MET A 14 -11.58 -1.97 -45.45
N ILE A 15 -12.69 -1.29 -45.24
CA ILE A 15 -13.24 -0.29 -46.17
C ILE A 15 -13.61 0.95 -45.37
N SER A 16 -12.86 2.01 -45.66
CA SER A 16 -13.15 3.39 -45.30
C SER A 16 -14.17 3.99 -46.27
N THR A 17 -15.22 4.64 -45.75
CA THR A 17 -15.96 5.64 -46.53
C THR A 17 -16.38 6.80 -45.66
N LEU A 18 -15.80 7.95 -45.96
CA LEU A 18 -16.25 9.29 -45.60
C LEU A 18 -17.51 9.64 -46.43
N LEU A 19 -18.57 10.15 -45.80
CA LEU A 19 -19.50 11.03 -46.50
C LEU A 19 -20.11 12.03 -45.52
N VAL A 20 -19.90 13.29 -45.85
CA VAL A 20 -20.51 14.51 -45.30
C VAL A 20 -21.95 14.63 -45.79
N GLY A 21 -22.87 15.11 -44.94
CA GLY A 21 -24.23 15.48 -45.35
C GLY A 21 -25.04 16.19 -44.28
N CYS A 22 -25.15 17.49 -44.39
CA CYS A 22 -26.09 18.35 -43.65
C CYS A 22 -27.55 18.10 -44.02
N GLY A 23 -28.49 18.31 -43.05
CA GLY A 23 -29.91 18.59 -43.41
C GLY A 23 -30.92 18.26 -42.34
N SER A 24 -31.38 19.29 -41.69
CA SER A 24 -32.60 19.60 -40.90
C SER A 24 -33.81 18.67 -40.89
N GLY A 25 -34.40 18.49 -39.71
CA GLY A 25 -35.84 18.64 -39.47
C GLY A 25 -36.65 17.39 -39.16
N GLY A 26 -37.34 17.35 -38.02
CA GLY A 26 -38.66 16.70 -37.86
C GLY A 26 -38.76 15.58 -36.83
N SER A 27 -39.54 15.87 -35.83
CA SER A 27 -40.14 15.13 -34.71
C SER A 27 -40.57 13.67 -34.89
N ALA A 28 -40.52 12.99 -33.74
CA ALA A 28 -41.52 12.09 -33.13
C ALA A 28 -41.20 10.60 -33.02
N ASP A 29 -41.23 10.19 -31.76
CA ASP A 29 -41.76 8.97 -31.12
C ASP A 29 -41.02 7.62 -31.17
N SER A 30 -40.76 7.24 -29.93
CA SER A 30 -40.96 5.93 -29.22
C SER A 30 -40.00 4.78 -29.41
N ALA A 31 -39.49 4.37 -28.24
CA ALA A 31 -39.42 3.03 -27.67
C ALA A 31 -38.11 2.22 -27.77
N ASP A 32 -37.66 1.94 -26.53
CA ASP A 32 -36.99 0.72 -26.00
C ASP A 32 -35.55 0.33 -26.42
N ALA A 33 -34.67 0.61 -25.47
CA ALA A 33 -33.67 -0.17 -24.68
C ALA A 33 -32.87 -1.35 -25.30
N PRO A 34 -31.73 -1.77 -24.71
CA PRO A 34 -30.75 -1.11 -23.82
C PRO A 34 -29.37 -1.04 -24.45
N ALA A 35 -28.60 -0.08 -24.09
CA ALA A 35 -27.17 0.02 -24.42
C ALA A 35 -26.32 -0.27 -23.17
N ASP A 36 -25.34 -1.10 -23.39
CA ASP A 36 -24.28 -1.50 -22.50
C ASP A 36 -23.07 -0.55 -22.63
N GLY A 37 -22.38 -0.33 -21.51
CA GLY A 37 -20.96 0.04 -21.50
C GLY A 37 -20.60 1.47 -21.83
N GLY A 38 -20.88 2.40 -20.93
CA GLY A 38 -20.26 3.72 -20.92
C GLY A 38 -19.11 3.76 -19.91
N ASN A 39 -17.90 3.87 -20.42
CA ASN A 39 -16.72 4.28 -19.67
C ASN A 39 -16.97 5.72 -19.21
N SER A 40 -17.24 5.90 -17.93
CA SER A 40 -17.38 7.24 -17.36
C SER A 40 -16.00 7.70 -16.84
N ASP A 41 -15.28 8.42 -17.69
CA ASP A 41 -14.32 9.41 -17.23
C ASP A 41 -15.11 10.54 -16.53
N ASP A 42 -15.51 10.31 -15.29
CA ASP A 42 -16.02 11.37 -14.43
C ASP A 42 -14.81 12.13 -13.84
N ALA A 43 -14.26 13.04 -14.64
CA ALA A 43 -13.54 14.17 -14.08
C ALA A 43 -14.56 14.96 -13.25
N VAL A 44 -14.45 14.89 -11.93
CA VAL A 44 -15.19 15.75 -11.01
C VAL A 44 -14.70 17.18 -11.23
N THR A 45 -15.36 17.89 -12.13
CA THR A 45 -15.24 19.34 -12.24
C THR A 45 -15.94 19.96 -11.04
N THR A 46 -15.23 20.11 -9.93
CA THR A 46 -15.59 21.05 -8.88
C THR A 46 -15.43 22.45 -9.45
N ALA A 47 -16.48 23.27 -9.30
CA ALA A 47 -16.48 24.65 -9.77
C ALA A 47 -15.30 25.38 -9.13
N SER A 48 -14.38 25.90 -9.95
CA SER A 48 -13.32 26.80 -9.50
C SER A 48 -13.95 27.96 -8.76
N SER A 49 -13.52 28.22 -7.53
CA SER A 49 -13.83 29.45 -6.81
C SER A 49 -13.14 30.58 -7.58
N ASP A 50 -13.93 31.54 -8.07
CA ASP A 50 -13.48 32.65 -8.92
C ASP A 50 -12.27 33.36 -8.25
N GLY A 51 -11.02 33.05 -8.71
CA GLY A 51 -9.79 33.72 -8.31
C GLY A 51 -8.91 33.02 -7.28
N ALA A 52 -9.21 31.81 -6.83
CA ALA A 52 -8.33 31.03 -5.96
C ALA A 52 -7.16 30.42 -6.77
N GLU A 53 -6.01 30.27 -6.12
CA GLU A 53 -4.86 29.54 -6.65
C GLU A 53 -5.11 28.06 -6.54
N GLU A 54 -5.17 27.36 -7.70
CA GLU A 54 -5.49 25.93 -7.76
C GLU A 54 -4.23 25.09 -7.59
N ILE A 55 -4.28 24.09 -6.72
CA ILE A 55 -3.24 23.06 -6.58
C ILE A 55 -3.84 21.67 -6.78
N THR A 56 -3.06 20.77 -7.30
CA THR A 56 -3.41 19.37 -7.52
C THR A 56 -2.78 18.47 -6.48
N TRP A 57 -3.56 17.51 -5.97
CA TRP A 57 -3.07 16.47 -5.08
C TRP A 57 -3.40 15.09 -5.61
N MET A 58 -2.39 14.23 -5.82
CA MET A 58 -2.60 12.87 -6.30
C MET A 58 -2.56 11.86 -5.15
N PHE A 59 -3.58 10.99 -5.11
CA PHE A 59 -3.83 10.01 -4.07
C PHE A 59 -4.25 8.66 -4.65
N TRP A 60 -3.96 7.57 -3.96
CA TRP A 60 -4.15 6.20 -4.43
C TRP A 60 -5.40 5.48 -3.91
N ASP A 61 -6.46 6.16 -3.58
CA ASP A 61 -7.75 5.58 -3.23
C ASP A 61 -8.91 6.47 -3.69
N ASP A 62 -10.13 6.00 -3.54
CA ASP A 62 -11.34 6.76 -3.85
C ASP A 62 -11.75 7.61 -2.63
N LEU A 63 -11.54 8.91 -2.71
CA LEU A 63 -11.97 9.85 -1.67
C LEU A 63 -13.51 9.90 -1.47
N ASN A 64 -14.29 9.29 -2.37
CA ASN A 64 -15.74 9.16 -2.22
C ASN A 64 -16.16 7.82 -1.59
N ALA A 65 -15.21 6.95 -1.27
CA ALA A 65 -15.48 5.71 -0.55
C ALA A 65 -16.15 6.01 0.80
N THR A 66 -17.27 5.32 1.08
CA THR A 66 -18.05 5.55 2.32
C THR A 66 -17.71 4.57 3.44
N GLU A 67 -16.94 3.54 3.13
CA GLU A 67 -16.56 2.46 4.05
C GLU A 67 -15.07 2.46 4.38
N ASP A 68 -14.25 3.16 3.58
CA ASP A 68 -12.85 3.36 3.87
C ASP A 68 -12.64 4.60 4.76
N LEU A 69 -12.42 4.36 6.04
CA LEU A 69 -12.25 5.41 7.04
C LEU A 69 -11.00 6.28 6.79
N ILE A 70 -9.98 5.77 6.09
CA ILE A 70 -8.79 6.56 5.72
C ILE A 70 -9.14 7.57 4.64
N SER A 71 -9.80 7.13 3.57
CA SER A 71 -10.25 8.02 2.48
C SER A 71 -11.22 9.08 2.98
N ILE A 72 -12.14 8.73 3.89
CA ILE A 72 -13.03 9.68 4.56
C ILE A 72 -12.24 10.76 5.32
N GLY A 73 -11.21 10.36 6.06
CA GLY A 73 -10.35 11.29 6.80
C GLY A 73 -9.56 12.22 5.87
N TYR A 74 -9.04 11.70 4.77
CA TYR A 74 -8.31 12.53 3.80
C TYR A 74 -9.24 13.45 3.02
N LYS A 75 -10.46 13.00 2.74
CA LYS A 75 -11.49 13.89 2.19
C LYS A 75 -11.81 15.04 3.13
N ASP A 76 -11.92 14.79 4.44
CA ASP A 76 -12.13 15.85 5.44
C ASP A 76 -10.97 16.87 5.43
N VAL A 77 -9.73 16.42 5.27
CA VAL A 77 -8.57 17.33 5.14
C VAL A 77 -8.74 18.25 3.93
N VAL A 78 -9.11 17.70 2.77
CA VAL A 78 -9.35 18.49 1.54
C VAL A 78 -10.51 19.48 1.74
N ASP A 79 -11.64 19.00 2.28
CA ASP A 79 -12.84 19.82 2.47
C ASP A 79 -12.58 20.97 3.47
N ARG A 80 -11.85 20.70 4.58
CA ARG A 80 -11.45 21.73 5.56
C ARG A 80 -10.51 22.75 4.93
N PHE A 81 -9.47 22.30 4.22
CA PHE A 81 -8.53 23.17 3.55
C PHE A 81 -9.24 24.09 2.56
N ASN A 82 -10.04 23.56 1.65
CA ASN A 82 -10.76 24.32 0.64
C ASN A 82 -11.73 25.33 1.26
N LYS A 83 -12.34 24.99 2.39
CA LYS A 83 -13.22 25.90 3.13
C LYS A 83 -12.44 27.00 3.84
N ASP A 84 -11.35 26.68 4.54
CA ASP A 84 -10.60 27.63 5.35
C ASP A 84 -9.78 28.60 4.50
N TYR A 85 -9.43 28.18 3.28
CA TYR A 85 -8.73 29.00 2.29
C TYR A 85 -9.62 29.47 1.13
N GLU A 86 -10.97 29.47 1.31
CA GLU A 86 -11.89 29.92 0.28
C GLU A 86 -11.48 31.28 -0.33
N GLY A 87 -11.40 31.33 -1.68
CA GLY A 87 -10.99 32.50 -2.45
C GLY A 87 -9.47 32.77 -2.44
N LYS A 88 -8.66 31.98 -1.73
CA LYS A 88 -7.19 32.09 -1.74
C LYS A 88 -6.53 30.86 -2.37
N TYR A 89 -6.81 29.67 -1.87
CA TYR A 89 -6.28 28.40 -2.35
C TYR A 89 -7.40 27.39 -2.55
N HIS A 90 -7.24 26.50 -3.52
CA HIS A 90 -8.16 25.39 -3.74
C HIS A 90 -7.41 24.12 -4.14
N VAL A 91 -7.69 22.98 -3.50
CA VAL A 91 -7.11 21.68 -3.83
C VAL A 91 -8.07 20.88 -4.66
N THR A 92 -7.60 20.40 -5.81
CA THR A 92 -8.31 19.45 -6.67
C THR A 92 -7.63 18.08 -6.58
N PRO A 93 -8.27 17.06 -5.97
CA PRO A 93 -7.71 15.71 -5.89
C PRO A 93 -7.69 15.02 -7.26
N ILE A 94 -6.61 14.26 -7.52
CA ILE A 94 -6.47 13.31 -8.62
C ILE A 94 -6.41 11.92 -7.99
N THR A 95 -7.47 11.13 -8.16
CA THR A 95 -7.56 9.80 -7.55
C THR A 95 -7.39 8.67 -8.56
N THR A 96 -6.91 7.53 -8.11
CA THR A 96 -6.81 6.29 -8.87
C THR A 96 -6.70 5.13 -7.87
N ASN A 97 -6.79 3.88 -8.34
CA ASN A 97 -6.51 2.73 -7.47
C ASN A 97 -4.99 2.58 -7.23
N LEU A 98 -4.63 1.88 -6.17
CA LEU A 98 -3.24 1.68 -5.76
C LEU A 98 -2.40 0.97 -6.85
N GLU A 99 -2.97 -0.02 -7.53
CA GLU A 99 -2.27 -0.82 -8.55
C GLU A 99 -1.85 0.02 -9.76
N GLU A 100 -2.63 1.06 -10.11
CA GLU A 100 -2.36 1.94 -11.25
C GLU A 100 -1.63 3.23 -10.85
N TYR A 101 -1.53 3.51 -9.55
CA TYR A 101 -1.08 4.81 -9.02
C TYR A 101 0.28 5.23 -9.58
N TYR A 102 1.32 4.42 -9.38
CA TYR A 102 2.67 4.77 -9.82
C TYR A 102 2.78 4.82 -11.36
N THR A 103 2.04 3.98 -12.07
CA THR A 103 1.97 4.03 -13.54
C THR A 103 1.42 5.38 -14.01
N LYS A 104 0.33 5.85 -13.40
CA LYS A 104 -0.29 7.14 -13.74
C LYS A 104 0.60 8.31 -13.30
N LEU A 105 1.16 8.27 -12.07
CA LEU A 105 2.08 9.32 -11.60
C LEU A 105 3.30 9.45 -12.51
N ASN A 106 3.93 8.35 -12.89
CA ASN A 106 5.07 8.34 -13.81
C ASN A 106 4.72 8.90 -15.20
N ALA A 107 3.51 8.62 -15.69
CA ALA A 107 3.03 9.19 -16.95
C ALA A 107 2.84 10.71 -16.86
N LEU A 108 2.29 11.22 -15.76
CA LEU A 108 2.15 12.67 -15.50
C LEU A 108 3.51 13.34 -15.37
N VAL A 109 4.46 12.72 -14.66
CA VAL A 109 5.85 13.24 -14.58
C VAL A 109 6.51 13.29 -15.96
N ALA A 110 6.35 12.25 -16.78
CA ALA A 110 6.94 12.20 -18.11
C ALA A 110 6.33 13.20 -19.08
N SER A 111 5.07 13.60 -18.89
CA SER A 111 4.39 14.64 -19.68
C SER A 111 4.57 16.07 -19.15
N ASP A 112 5.38 16.24 -18.10
CA ASP A 112 5.58 17.54 -17.41
C ASP A 112 4.29 18.09 -16.74
N GLU A 113 3.40 17.18 -16.34
CA GLU A 113 2.13 17.44 -15.65
C GLU A 113 2.13 16.90 -14.22
N THR A 114 3.29 16.91 -13.56
CA THR A 114 3.46 16.42 -12.19
C THR A 114 2.49 17.14 -11.24
N PRO A 115 1.67 16.40 -10.44
CA PRO A 115 0.81 17.03 -9.44
C PRO A 115 1.63 17.87 -8.45
N ASP A 116 1.05 18.97 -7.94
CA ASP A 116 1.74 19.85 -6.98
C ASP A 116 2.13 19.10 -5.70
N VAL A 117 1.23 18.24 -5.23
CA VAL A 117 1.46 17.34 -4.09
C VAL A 117 1.06 15.93 -4.49
N PHE A 118 1.84 14.94 -4.11
CA PHE A 118 1.53 13.53 -4.37
C PHE A 118 1.96 12.64 -3.22
N ILE A 119 1.18 11.57 -2.98
CA ILE A 119 1.51 10.58 -1.96
C ILE A 119 2.58 9.63 -2.50
N VAL A 120 3.48 9.16 -1.63
CA VAL A 120 4.57 8.28 -2.01
C VAL A 120 5.00 7.40 -0.83
N SER A 121 5.33 6.13 -1.11
CA SER A 121 6.06 5.29 -0.16
C SER A 121 7.54 5.69 -0.14
N PRO A 122 8.23 5.56 1.00
CA PRO A 122 9.67 5.82 1.07
C PRO A 122 10.50 4.76 0.31
N GLY A 123 11.82 4.92 0.30
CA GLY A 123 12.74 4.04 -0.39
C GLY A 123 12.71 4.25 -1.91
N PRO A 124 12.97 3.23 -2.72
CA PRO A 124 13.04 3.35 -4.19
C PRO A 124 11.82 4.01 -4.84
N ASN A 125 10.65 3.92 -4.23
CA ASN A 125 9.45 4.60 -4.70
C ASN A 125 9.54 6.14 -4.59
N LEU A 126 10.32 6.66 -3.64
CA LEU A 126 10.61 8.10 -3.54
C LEU A 126 11.87 8.47 -4.34
N ASP A 127 12.90 7.61 -4.37
CA ASP A 127 14.17 7.84 -5.05
C ASP A 127 13.97 8.21 -6.53
N VAL A 128 13.07 7.52 -7.21
CA VAL A 128 12.79 7.78 -8.64
C VAL A 128 12.27 9.19 -8.92
N TYR A 129 11.86 9.93 -7.89
CA TYR A 129 11.45 11.34 -7.99
C TYR A 129 12.49 12.29 -7.40
N VAL A 130 13.38 11.82 -6.53
CA VAL A 130 14.48 12.61 -5.94
C VAL A 130 15.61 12.81 -6.93
N ASP A 131 16.16 11.74 -7.50
CA ASP A 131 17.31 11.77 -8.39
C ASP A 131 17.12 12.65 -9.63
N PRO A 132 15.99 12.59 -10.35
CA PRO A 132 15.75 13.48 -11.50
C PRO A 132 15.28 14.90 -11.09
N GLY A 133 15.16 15.18 -9.78
CA GLY A 133 14.73 16.49 -9.28
C GLY A 133 13.24 16.79 -9.48
N VAL A 134 12.39 15.76 -9.47
CA VAL A 134 10.93 15.89 -9.52
C VAL A 134 10.38 16.26 -8.15
N ALA A 135 10.86 15.61 -7.08
CA ALA A 135 10.50 15.94 -5.71
C ALA A 135 11.31 17.15 -5.20
N ALA A 136 10.65 18.05 -4.50
CA ALA A 136 11.26 19.25 -3.91
C ALA A 136 12.00 18.91 -2.60
N ASP A 137 13.15 19.56 -2.38
CA ASP A 137 13.82 19.60 -1.09
C ASP A 137 12.99 20.44 -0.10
N LEU A 138 12.46 19.80 0.94
CA LEU A 138 11.61 20.40 1.96
C LEU A 138 12.35 20.74 3.27
N THR A 139 13.66 20.54 3.31
CA THR A 139 14.47 20.64 4.53
C THR A 139 14.32 21.98 5.24
N ASP A 140 14.41 23.07 4.49
CA ASP A 140 14.29 24.43 5.06
C ASP A 140 12.82 24.76 5.41
N ASP A 141 11.86 24.31 4.60
CA ASP A 141 10.43 24.51 4.83
C ASP A 141 9.96 23.81 6.11
N LEU A 142 10.48 22.61 6.37
CA LEU A 142 10.20 21.85 7.59
C LEU A 142 10.80 22.50 8.85
N LYS A 143 11.97 23.13 8.73
CA LYS A 143 12.61 23.86 9.83
C LYS A 143 11.96 25.21 10.09
N ALA A 144 11.28 25.77 9.08
CA ALA A 144 10.56 27.03 9.24
C ALA A 144 9.38 26.88 10.21
N ASP A 145 9.13 27.89 11.00
CA ASP A 145 7.98 28.02 11.90
C ASP A 145 7.80 26.84 12.90
N GLY A 146 8.84 26.02 13.11
CA GLY A 146 8.82 24.89 14.04
C GLY A 146 7.97 23.71 13.59
N TRP A 147 7.64 23.59 12.29
CA TRP A 147 6.83 22.48 11.79
C TRP A 147 7.48 21.12 12.04
N MET A 148 8.80 20.98 11.81
CA MET A 148 9.56 19.77 12.13
C MET A 148 9.45 19.38 13.62
N ASP A 149 9.38 20.35 14.52
CA ASP A 149 9.32 20.11 15.97
C ASP A 149 7.98 19.54 16.43
N THR A 150 6.94 19.59 15.59
CA THR A 150 5.65 18.96 15.89
C THR A 150 5.69 17.45 15.78
N PHE A 151 6.65 16.89 15.03
CA PHE A 151 6.75 15.45 14.79
C PHE A 151 7.34 14.69 15.99
N ASN A 152 6.88 13.46 16.17
CA ASN A 152 7.43 12.53 17.14
C ASN A 152 8.85 12.15 16.73
N GLY A 153 9.84 12.45 17.57
CA GLY A 153 11.26 12.24 17.24
C GLY A 153 11.93 13.38 16.48
N GLY A 154 11.21 14.49 16.18
CA GLY A 154 11.79 15.64 15.48
C GLY A 154 12.39 15.25 14.13
N GLU A 155 13.63 15.65 13.84
CA GLU A 155 14.32 15.32 12.56
C GLU A 155 14.39 13.81 12.29
N GLY A 156 14.47 12.97 13.33
CA GLY A 156 14.49 11.49 13.19
C GLY A 156 13.23 10.90 12.59
N ALA A 157 12.08 11.62 12.66
CA ALA A 157 10.82 11.19 12.05
C ALA A 157 10.89 11.12 10.52
N PHE A 158 11.86 11.80 9.92
CA PHE A 158 12.04 11.92 8.47
C PHE A 158 13.14 11.00 7.92
N SER A 159 13.64 10.06 8.71
CA SER A 159 14.77 9.21 8.32
C SER A 159 14.52 8.43 7.03
N GLN A 160 13.29 7.96 6.80
CA GLN A 160 12.90 7.24 5.58
C GLN A 160 12.68 8.17 4.35
N GLN A 161 12.58 9.47 4.55
CA GLN A 161 12.36 10.50 3.53
C GLN A 161 13.60 11.36 3.27
N THR A 162 14.74 10.99 3.90
CA THR A 162 15.99 11.74 3.84
C THR A 162 16.97 11.09 2.87
N TYR A 163 17.43 11.85 1.88
CA TYR A 163 18.42 11.46 0.88
C TYR A 163 19.54 12.49 0.85
N ASP A 164 20.79 12.07 0.98
CA ASP A 164 21.96 12.94 1.02
C ASP A 164 21.83 14.11 2.02
N GLY A 165 21.20 13.84 3.17
CA GLY A 165 20.99 14.83 4.23
C GLY A 165 19.88 15.85 3.95
N LYS A 166 19.06 15.66 2.95
CA LYS A 166 17.91 16.49 2.58
C LYS A 166 16.62 15.69 2.69
N ILE A 167 15.53 16.36 3.05
CA ILE A 167 14.22 15.77 3.26
C ILE A 167 13.32 16.09 2.06
N TYR A 168 12.75 15.06 1.42
CA TYR A 168 11.98 15.18 0.18
C TYR A 168 10.49 14.85 0.32
N ALA A 169 10.06 14.34 1.47
CA ALA A 169 8.65 14.09 1.73
C ALA A 169 8.30 14.28 3.21
N VAL A 170 7.02 14.42 3.50
CA VAL A 170 6.47 14.59 4.86
C VAL A 170 5.71 13.33 5.23
N PRO A 171 6.08 12.60 6.29
CA PRO A 171 5.35 11.44 6.74
C PRO A 171 3.94 11.79 7.22
N LEU A 172 2.95 10.93 6.88
CA LEU A 172 1.53 11.12 7.23
C LEU A 172 1.10 10.32 8.45
N ASN A 173 1.65 9.12 8.59
CA ASN A 173 1.34 8.16 9.64
C ASN A 173 2.44 7.12 9.70
N ILE A 174 2.45 6.29 10.76
CA ILE A 174 3.26 5.07 10.79
C ILE A 174 2.30 3.88 10.74
N ALA A 175 2.54 2.98 9.81
CA ALA A 175 1.86 1.69 9.74
C ALA A 175 2.85 0.58 10.09
N ALA A 176 2.46 -0.30 11.00
CA ALA A 176 3.22 -1.50 11.37
C ALA A 176 2.48 -2.74 10.89
N ALA A 177 3.21 -3.65 10.24
CA ALA A 177 2.64 -4.93 9.82
C ALA A 177 2.66 -5.93 10.99
N CYS A 178 1.55 -6.64 11.16
CA CYS A 178 1.29 -7.53 12.28
C CYS A 178 0.48 -8.76 11.80
N VAL A 179 0.20 -9.67 12.73
CA VAL A 179 -0.79 -10.72 12.53
C VAL A 179 -2.05 -10.32 13.27
N PHE A 180 -3.13 -10.09 12.53
CA PHE A 180 -4.47 -9.94 13.07
C PHE A 180 -5.09 -11.32 13.27
N TYR A 181 -5.87 -11.51 14.33
CA TYR A 181 -6.49 -12.81 14.61
C TYR A 181 -7.87 -12.69 15.22
N ASN A 182 -8.74 -13.65 14.94
CA ASN A 182 -10.06 -13.77 15.55
C ASN A 182 -9.94 -14.43 16.93
N THR A 183 -10.18 -13.67 17.97
CA THR A 183 -10.04 -14.09 19.38
C THR A 183 -10.94 -15.27 19.73
N GLU A 184 -12.17 -15.30 19.20
CA GLU A 184 -13.11 -16.41 19.45
C GLU A 184 -12.68 -17.70 18.76
N MET A 185 -12.13 -17.64 17.54
CA MET A 185 -11.63 -18.82 16.85
C MET A 185 -10.40 -19.39 17.55
N PHE A 186 -9.51 -18.53 18.04
CA PHE A 186 -8.36 -18.95 18.84
C PHE A 186 -8.79 -19.65 20.13
N GLU A 187 -9.75 -19.07 20.86
CA GLU A 187 -10.31 -19.67 22.07
C GLU A 187 -10.93 -21.05 21.78
N LYS A 188 -11.78 -21.14 20.75
CA LYS A 188 -12.44 -22.40 20.32
C LYS A 188 -11.45 -23.46 19.83
N ALA A 189 -10.31 -23.05 19.26
CA ALA A 189 -9.20 -23.94 18.87
C ALA A 189 -8.27 -24.31 20.04
N GLY A 190 -8.51 -23.75 21.25
CA GLY A 190 -7.70 -24.00 22.44
C GLY A 190 -6.35 -23.29 22.43
N ILE A 191 -6.23 -22.19 21.70
CA ILE A 191 -5.01 -21.37 21.64
C ILE A 191 -5.15 -20.23 22.66
N SER A 192 -4.44 -20.33 23.77
CA SER A 192 -4.49 -19.36 24.88
C SER A 192 -3.26 -18.47 24.99
N THR A 193 -2.22 -18.76 24.19
CA THR A 193 -0.97 -17.99 24.17
C THR A 193 -0.61 -17.71 22.72
N MET A 194 -0.31 -16.44 22.43
CA MET A 194 0.10 -16.05 21.08
C MET A 194 1.45 -16.67 20.74
N PRO A 195 1.63 -17.15 19.50
CA PRO A 195 2.90 -17.72 19.04
C PRO A 195 3.98 -16.63 19.02
N THR A 196 5.18 -16.99 19.47
CA THR A 196 6.35 -16.09 19.49
C THR A 196 7.50 -16.60 18.60
N ASP A 197 7.38 -17.83 18.11
CA ASP A 197 8.34 -18.46 17.21
C ASP A 197 7.63 -19.22 16.09
N TRP A 198 8.40 -19.71 15.13
CA TRP A 198 7.86 -20.38 13.95
C TRP A 198 7.09 -21.67 14.30
N ASP A 199 7.63 -22.50 15.17
CA ASP A 199 7.00 -23.78 15.54
C ASP A 199 5.65 -23.55 16.23
N GLY A 200 5.58 -22.56 17.11
CA GLY A 200 4.33 -22.13 17.76
C GLY A 200 3.30 -21.56 16.77
N PHE A 201 3.76 -20.89 15.71
CA PHE A 201 2.86 -20.36 14.67
C PHE A 201 2.26 -21.49 13.82
N ILE A 202 3.07 -22.47 13.44
CA ILE A 202 2.60 -23.67 12.73
C ILE A 202 1.65 -24.49 13.63
N ASP A 203 1.95 -24.66 14.92
CA ASP A 203 1.05 -25.35 15.89
C ASP A 203 -0.30 -24.61 16.02
N ALA A 204 -0.30 -23.29 16.01
CA ALA A 204 -1.54 -22.50 16.00
C ALA A 204 -2.35 -22.74 14.71
N CYS A 205 -1.70 -22.75 13.55
CA CYS A 205 -2.33 -23.07 12.27
C CYS A 205 -2.93 -24.49 12.27
N ASP A 206 -2.20 -25.50 12.77
CA ASP A 206 -2.67 -26.87 12.89
C ASP A 206 -3.90 -27.00 13.80
N LYS A 207 -3.90 -26.29 14.93
CA LYS A 207 -5.04 -26.27 15.86
C LYS A 207 -6.28 -25.62 15.23
N LEU A 208 -6.11 -24.49 14.55
CA LEU A 208 -7.19 -23.81 13.84
C LEU A 208 -7.77 -24.70 12.74
N GLN A 209 -6.93 -25.33 11.92
CA GLN A 209 -7.36 -26.24 10.88
C GLN A 209 -8.08 -27.46 11.47
N SER A 210 -7.58 -28.03 12.57
CA SER A 210 -8.20 -29.15 13.28
C SER A 210 -9.55 -28.77 13.89
N ALA A 211 -9.76 -27.51 14.26
CA ALA A 211 -11.04 -26.97 14.72
C ALA A 211 -12.01 -26.65 13.57
N GLY A 212 -11.59 -26.82 12.31
CA GLY A 212 -12.41 -26.63 11.11
C GLY A 212 -12.38 -25.21 10.54
N TYR A 213 -11.44 -24.38 10.97
CA TYR A 213 -11.24 -23.03 10.44
C TYR A 213 -10.20 -23.01 9.32
N THR A 214 -10.32 -22.04 8.41
CA THR A 214 -9.20 -21.62 7.55
C THR A 214 -8.22 -20.83 8.42
N PRO A 215 -6.96 -21.28 8.61
CA PRO A 215 -6.06 -20.63 9.55
C PRO A 215 -5.67 -19.22 9.14
N LEU A 216 -5.40 -18.97 7.84
CA LEU A 216 -4.78 -17.73 7.39
C LEU A 216 -5.40 -17.22 6.08
N SER A 217 -5.75 -15.95 6.05
CA SER A 217 -6.07 -15.22 4.82
C SER A 217 -4.85 -14.42 4.38
N ILE A 218 -4.54 -14.51 3.09
CA ILE A 218 -3.47 -13.76 2.42
C ILE A 218 -3.84 -13.51 0.96
N SER A 219 -3.30 -12.45 0.38
CA SER A 219 -3.40 -12.18 -1.06
C SER A 219 -2.11 -12.56 -1.76
N ALA A 220 -2.22 -13.33 -2.85
CA ALA A 220 -1.16 -13.47 -3.85
C ALA A 220 -1.56 -12.84 -5.19
N GLY A 221 -2.84 -12.48 -5.37
CA GLY A 221 -3.33 -11.67 -6.48
C GLY A 221 -2.84 -10.22 -6.39
N THR A 222 -2.62 -9.71 -5.18
CA THR A 222 -1.87 -8.47 -4.92
C THR A 222 -0.50 -8.86 -4.39
N ALA A 223 0.51 -8.89 -5.24
CA ALA A 223 1.79 -9.55 -5.02
C ALA A 223 2.54 -9.08 -3.76
N TRP A 224 2.50 -7.78 -3.45
CA TRP A 224 3.18 -7.22 -2.28
C TRP A 224 2.68 -7.81 -0.94
N CYS A 225 1.46 -8.31 -0.86
CA CYS A 225 0.94 -8.95 0.36
C CYS A 225 1.68 -10.26 0.66
N LEU A 226 1.93 -11.07 -0.37
CA LEU A 226 2.70 -12.30 -0.23
C LEU A 226 4.18 -11.99 0.03
N SER A 227 4.71 -10.96 -0.63
CA SER A 227 6.10 -10.51 -0.43
C SER A 227 6.34 -9.93 0.95
N MET A 228 5.34 -9.31 1.58
CA MET A 228 5.42 -8.87 2.97
C MET A 228 5.64 -10.06 3.90
N LEU A 229 4.91 -11.17 3.71
CA LEU A 229 5.15 -12.42 4.42
C LEU A 229 6.56 -12.95 4.13
N ALA A 230 6.97 -13.00 2.86
CA ALA A 230 8.32 -13.44 2.48
C ALA A 230 9.41 -12.57 3.12
N GLY A 231 9.20 -11.25 3.18
CA GLY A 231 10.10 -10.31 3.86
C GLY A 231 10.25 -10.60 5.36
N TYR A 232 9.16 -10.88 6.06
CA TYR A 232 9.22 -11.33 7.45
C TYR A 232 10.01 -12.64 7.61
N LEU A 233 9.80 -13.60 6.71
CA LEU A 233 10.52 -14.87 6.75
C LEU A 233 12.00 -14.71 6.43
N CYS A 234 12.34 -13.86 5.45
CA CYS A 234 13.74 -13.52 5.15
C CYS A 234 14.42 -12.85 6.35
N ASP A 235 13.74 -11.89 6.99
CA ASP A 235 14.27 -11.22 8.18
C ASP A 235 14.48 -12.22 9.35
N ALA A 236 13.52 -13.12 9.57
CA ALA A 236 13.61 -14.18 10.59
C ALA A 236 14.77 -15.14 10.34
N GLU A 237 15.15 -15.38 9.09
CA GLU A 237 16.30 -16.21 8.70
C GLU A 237 17.61 -15.41 8.59
N GLY A 238 17.60 -14.13 8.96
CA GLY A 238 18.78 -13.26 8.99
C GLY A 238 19.31 -12.88 7.62
N VAL A 239 18.42 -12.70 6.63
CA VAL A 239 18.81 -12.15 5.33
C VAL A 239 19.20 -10.69 5.50
N ASP A 240 20.36 -10.33 5.00
CA ASP A 240 20.94 -8.98 5.06
C ASP A 240 20.82 -8.32 3.68
N LEU A 241 19.86 -7.40 3.53
CA LEU A 241 19.61 -6.71 2.26
C LEU A 241 20.77 -5.81 1.85
N ASP A 242 21.44 -5.16 2.81
CA ASP A 242 22.61 -4.32 2.50
C ASP A 242 23.75 -5.17 1.94
N ALA A 243 23.95 -6.37 2.47
CA ALA A 243 24.93 -7.32 1.94
C ALA A 243 24.57 -7.85 0.56
N ILE A 244 23.27 -8.08 0.29
CA ILE A 244 22.77 -8.45 -1.03
C ILE A 244 22.98 -7.31 -2.03
N ASP A 245 22.60 -6.09 -1.70
CA ASP A 245 22.77 -4.94 -2.58
C ASP A 245 24.24 -4.65 -2.90
N ALA A 246 25.12 -4.90 -1.92
CA ALA A 246 26.58 -4.82 -2.09
C ALA A 246 27.19 -6.00 -2.86
N GLY A 247 26.42 -7.04 -3.21
CA GLY A 247 26.92 -8.26 -3.87
C GLY A 247 27.81 -9.13 -3.02
N THR A 248 27.71 -9.04 -1.69
CA THR A 248 28.45 -9.86 -0.72
C THR A 248 27.62 -10.99 -0.11
N ALA A 249 26.30 -10.95 -0.33
CA ALA A 249 25.34 -12.02 -0.12
C ALA A 249 24.48 -12.19 -1.38
N HIS A 250 23.78 -13.32 -1.50
CA HIS A 250 23.08 -13.73 -2.72
C HIS A 250 21.63 -14.14 -2.45
N TRP A 251 20.73 -13.91 -3.41
CA TRP A 251 19.36 -14.36 -3.33
C TRP A 251 19.21 -15.89 -3.31
N THR A 252 20.24 -16.60 -3.74
CA THR A 252 20.31 -18.08 -3.75
C THR A 252 20.96 -18.65 -2.49
N ASP A 253 21.31 -17.83 -1.49
CA ASP A 253 21.88 -18.28 -0.22
C ASP A 253 20.88 -19.11 0.59
N SER A 254 21.40 -20.01 1.44
CA SER A 254 20.61 -21.01 2.15
C SER A 254 19.54 -20.42 3.09
N ASN A 255 19.77 -19.24 3.67
CA ASN A 255 18.81 -18.54 4.51
C ASN A 255 17.61 -18.01 3.68
N VAL A 256 17.83 -17.48 2.48
CA VAL A 256 16.77 -17.07 1.56
C VAL A 256 15.97 -18.29 1.08
N VAL A 257 16.66 -19.38 0.70
CA VAL A 257 16.01 -20.66 0.34
C VAL A 257 15.16 -21.18 1.50
N THR A 258 15.64 -21.08 2.73
CA THR A 258 14.89 -21.50 3.93
C THR A 258 13.64 -20.63 4.12
N ALA A 259 13.73 -19.31 3.96
CA ALA A 259 12.61 -18.39 4.06
C ALA A 259 11.52 -18.72 3.01
N ALA A 260 11.90 -18.92 1.74
CA ALA A 260 10.97 -19.30 0.68
C ALA A 260 10.30 -20.67 0.93
N ASN A 261 11.03 -21.65 1.46
CA ASN A 261 10.45 -22.94 1.85
C ASN A 261 9.48 -22.82 3.03
N LYS A 262 9.72 -21.96 4.00
CA LYS A 262 8.78 -21.64 5.09
C LYS A 262 7.51 -20.99 4.55
N MET A 263 7.60 -20.09 3.57
CA MET A 263 6.44 -19.52 2.88
C MET A 263 5.59 -20.64 2.24
N LEU A 264 6.21 -21.59 1.54
CA LEU A 264 5.51 -22.76 0.98
C LEU A 264 4.96 -23.69 2.07
N GLU A 265 5.65 -23.84 3.19
CA GLU A 265 5.11 -24.59 4.34
C GLU A 265 3.84 -23.94 4.88
N LEU A 266 3.81 -22.62 5.03
CA LEU A 266 2.66 -21.87 5.53
C LEU A 266 1.52 -21.83 4.52
N SER A 267 1.79 -21.92 3.22
CA SER A 267 0.78 -21.80 2.15
C SER A 267 -0.30 -22.87 2.22
N LYS A 268 -0.07 -24.03 2.84
CA LYS A 268 -1.10 -25.08 3.05
C LYS A 268 -2.21 -24.66 4.02
N TYR A 269 -2.03 -23.57 4.74
CA TYR A 269 -3.01 -23.02 5.68
C TYR A 269 -3.74 -21.80 5.12
N PHE A 270 -3.40 -21.37 3.90
CA PHE A 270 -4.07 -20.25 3.22
C PHE A 270 -5.48 -20.63 2.77
N GLN A 271 -6.35 -19.64 2.60
CA GLN A 271 -7.63 -19.86 1.95
C GLN A 271 -7.41 -20.37 0.51
N PRO A 272 -8.34 -21.20 -0.02
CA PRO A 272 -8.14 -21.83 -1.33
C PRO A 272 -8.06 -20.85 -2.51
N THR A 273 -8.56 -19.63 -2.34
CA THR A 273 -8.63 -18.57 -3.37
C THR A 273 -7.43 -17.63 -3.37
N ALA A 274 -6.49 -17.79 -2.43
CA ALA A 274 -5.35 -16.89 -2.20
C ALA A 274 -4.58 -16.47 -3.47
N ALA A 275 -4.45 -17.38 -4.44
CA ALA A 275 -3.76 -17.11 -5.71
C ALA A 275 -4.39 -16.01 -6.54
N GLY A 276 -5.70 -15.80 -6.43
CA GLY A 276 -6.45 -14.79 -7.18
C GLY A 276 -7.08 -13.70 -6.33
N ASP A 277 -7.05 -13.84 -5.01
CA ASP A 277 -7.61 -12.84 -4.11
C ASP A 277 -6.76 -11.57 -4.13
N THR A 278 -7.42 -10.42 -4.21
CA THR A 278 -6.80 -9.11 -4.00
C THR A 278 -6.60 -8.85 -2.51
N ASN A 279 -5.85 -7.80 -2.18
CA ASN A 279 -5.68 -7.33 -0.80
C ASN A 279 -7.03 -7.16 -0.08
N ASP A 280 -8.00 -6.51 -0.74
CA ASP A 280 -9.32 -6.24 -0.17
C ASP A 280 -10.12 -7.52 0.08
N VAL A 281 -10.06 -8.48 -0.86
CA VAL A 281 -10.72 -9.78 -0.70
C VAL A 281 -10.09 -10.58 0.45
N ALA A 282 -8.77 -10.60 0.57
CA ALA A 282 -8.10 -11.28 1.68
C ALA A 282 -8.45 -10.64 3.03
N THR A 283 -8.53 -9.32 3.10
CA THR A 283 -8.97 -8.60 4.30
C THR A 283 -10.44 -8.89 4.62
N ALA A 284 -11.30 -8.95 3.58
CA ALA A 284 -12.73 -9.27 3.73
C ALA A 284 -12.95 -10.68 4.26
N ASN A 285 -12.21 -11.69 3.78
CA ASN A 285 -12.29 -13.04 4.31
C ASN A 285 -12.05 -13.07 5.83
N PHE A 286 -11.15 -12.24 6.33
CA PHE A 286 -10.85 -12.17 7.75
C PHE A 286 -11.99 -11.52 8.56
N TYR A 287 -12.44 -10.32 8.21
CA TYR A 287 -13.50 -9.65 8.99
C TYR A 287 -14.89 -10.26 8.77
N ASN A 288 -15.10 -11.08 7.74
CA ASN A 288 -16.28 -11.92 7.57
C ASN A 288 -16.19 -13.28 8.28
N GLU A 289 -15.13 -13.49 9.08
CA GLU A 289 -14.91 -14.70 9.86
C GLU A 289 -14.73 -15.97 8.99
N GLU A 290 -14.24 -15.83 7.75
CA GLU A 290 -13.93 -16.94 6.84
C GLU A 290 -12.50 -17.47 7.07
N ALA A 291 -11.62 -16.66 7.70
CA ALA A 291 -10.29 -17.04 8.14
C ALA A 291 -10.01 -16.57 9.55
N ALA A 292 -9.17 -17.31 10.27
CA ALA A 292 -8.85 -17.04 11.67
C ALA A 292 -7.75 -16.00 11.86
N MET A 293 -6.87 -15.82 10.89
CA MET A 293 -5.78 -14.84 10.91
C MET A 293 -5.66 -14.12 9.57
N LEU A 294 -5.08 -12.92 9.63
CA LEU A 294 -4.68 -12.09 8.48
C LEU A 294 -3.29 -11.52 8.78
N ILE A 295 -2.33 -11.67 7.86
CA ILE A 295 -1.05 -10.97 7.92
C ILE A 295 -1.22 -9.67 7.15
N GLN A 296 -1.21 -8.51 7.85
CA GLN A 296 -1.48 -7.21 7.24
C GLN A 296 -0.91 -6.09 8.11
N GLY A 297 -0.88 -4.88 7.57
CA GLY A 297 -0.51 -3.70 8.34
C GLY A 297 -1.68 -3.02 9.04
N SER A 298 -1.37 -2.09 9.91
CA SER A 298 -2.37 -1.34 10.69
C SER A 298 -3.35 -0.53 9.82
N TRP A 299 -3.06 -0.32 8.54
CA TRP A 299 -4.04 0.26 7.59
C TRP A 299 -5.31 -0.59 7.44
N ALA A 300 -5.23 -1.92 7.66
CA ALA A 300 -6.38 -2.80 7.59
C ALA A 300 -7.41 -2.54 8.71
N ILE A 301 -7.02 -1.91 9.81
CA ILE A 301 -7.93 -1.59 10.94
C ILE A 301 -9.10 -0.75 10.46
N ALA A 302 -8.83 0.29 9.67
CA ALA A 302 -9.87 1.18 9.14
C ALA A 302 -10.85 0.43 8.24
N GLN A 303 -10.36 -0.44 7.36
CA GLN A 303 -11.18 -1.26 6.48
C GLN A 303 -11.99 -2.30 7.26
N ILE A 304 -11.37 -3.00 8.22
CA ILE A 304 -12.02 -4.01 9.07
C ILE A 304 -13.18 -3.36 9.84
N ASN A 305 -12.92 -2.27 10.55
CA ASN A 305 -13.90 -1.63 11.41
C ASN A 305 -14.96 -0.85 10.63
N GLY A 306 -14.60 -0.29 9.47
CA GLY A 306 -15.54 0.38 8.57
C GLY A 306 -16.52 -0.60 7.92
N SER A 307 -16.04 -1.77 7.50
CA SER A 307 -16.86 -2.78 6.83
C SER A 307 -17.63 -3.68 7.80
N ASN A 308 -17.05 -4.01 8.97
CA ASN A 308 -17.68 -4.85 10.00
C ASN A 308 -17.38 -4.33 11.41
N PRO A 309 -18.10 -3.29 11.88
CA PRO A 309 -17.87 -2.72 13.21
C PRO A 309 -18.08 -3.71 14.37
N GLU A 310 -18.92 -4.75 14.19
CA GLU A 310 -19.17 -5.77 15.22
C GLU A 310 -17.98 -6.74 15.40
N PHE A 311 -17.05 -6.75 14.43
CA PHE A 311 -15.86 -7.59 14.47
C PHE A 311 -14.71 -6.98 15.31
N GLU A 312 -14.77 -5.69 15.65
CA GLU A 312 -13.72 -5.00 16.41
C GLU A 312 -13.39 -5.72 17.73
N ASP A 313 -14.40 -6.07 18.51
CA ASP A 313 -14.23 -6.76 19.79
C ASP A 313 -13.65 -8.19 19.67
N LYS A 314 -13.70 -8.75 18.46
CA LYS A 314 -13.17 -10.09 18.16
C LYS A 314 -11.78 -10.05 17.51
N CYS A 315 -11.27 -8.87 17.20
CA CYS A 315 -10.03 -8.69 16.46
C CYS A 315 -8.87 -8.36 17.38
N GLY A 316 -7.99 -9.34 17.63
CA GLY A 316 -6.73 -9.14 18.32
C GLY A 316 -5.57 -8.97 17.34
N VAL A 317 -4.40 -8.53 17.87
CA VAL A 317 -3.19 -8.33 17.09
C VAL A 317 -1.98 -8.89 17.87
N PHE A 318 -1.04 -9.51 17.15
CA PHE A 318 0.26 -9.89 17.70
C PHE A 318 1.38 -9.70 16.66
N ALA A 319 2.63 -9.61 17.15
CA ALA A 319 3.80 -9.48 16.27
C ALA A 319 4.02 -10.75 15.44
N PHE A 320 4.49 -10.61 14.20
CA PHE A 320 4.88 -11.78 13.40
C PHE A 320 5.98 -12.57 14.13
N PRO A 321 5.80 -13.90 14.33
CA PRO A 321 6.71 -14.67 15.16
C PRO A 321 8.04 -14.96 14.47
N GLY A 322 9.10 -15.11 15.28
CA GLY A 322 10.42 -15.54 14.81
C GLY A 322 11.36 -14.43 14.33
N THR A 323 10.94 -13.17 14.31
CA THR A 323 11.77 -12.03 13.87
C THR A 323 12.64 -11.42 14.97
N ASN A 324 12.79 -12.08 16.11
CA ASN A 324 13.49 -11.53 17.29
C ASN A 324 12.97 -10.14 17.73
N GLY A 325 11.68 -9.90 17.53
CA GLY A 325 11.01 -8.66 17.87
C GLY A 325 11.22 -7.53 16.84
N ARG A 326 11.75 -7.82 15.66
CA ARG A 326 11.76 -6.84 14.56
C ARG A 326 10.39 -6.76 13.88
N VAL A 327 10.01 -5.57 13.43
CA VAL A 327 8.68 -5.30 12.88
C VAL A 327 8.81 -4.52 11.57
N ILE A 328 8.06 -4.94 10.54
CA ILE A 328 7.91 -4.13 9.33
C ILE A 328 7.12 -2.88 9.69
N ALA A 329 7.70 -1.71 9.43
CA ALA A 329 7.02 -0.44 9.61
C ALA A 329 7.37 0.52 8.47
N LYS A 330 6.35 1.23 7.98
CA LYS A 330 6.52 2.26 6.96
C LYS A 330 5.68 3.49 7.27
N SER A 331 5.98 4.58 6.59
CA SER A 331 5.28 5.83 6.68
C SER A 331 4.93 6.29 5.27
N ASP A 332 3.65 6.22 4.90
CA ASP A 332 3.21 6.89 3.68
C ASP A 332 3.46 8.40 3.82
N SER A 333 3.87 9.05 2.75
CA SER A 333 4.40 10.40 2.80
C SER A 333 3.86 11.27 1.68
N LEU A 334 3.82 12.58 1.90
CA LEU A 334 3.53 13.56 0.86
C LEU A 334 4.84 14.15 0.32
N ALA A 335 5.07 14.02 -0.97
CA ALA A 335 6.08 14.76 -1.71
C ALA A 335 5.43 15.97 -2.39
N MET A 336 6.22 17.02 -2.61
CA MET A 336 5.84 18.21 -3.37
C MET A 336 6.63 18.24 -4.67
N SER A 337 6.00 18.62 -5.76
CA SER A 337 6.68 18.85 -7.03
C SER A 337 7.71 19.98 -6.91
N ALA A 338 8.95 19.74 -7.35
CA ALA A 338 9.97 20.78 -7.44
C ALA A 338 9.64 21.86 -8.49
N LYS A 339 8.70 21.56 -9.40
CA LYS A 339 8.25 22.46 -10.46
C LYS A 339 6.94 23.19 -10.15
N THR A 340 6.34 22.93 -8.97
CA THR A 340 5.10 23.64 -8.62
C THR A 340 5.31 25.15 -8.62
N GLU A 341 4.41 25.88 -9.26
CA GLU A 341 4.34 27.33 -9.21
C GLU A 341 3.58 27.81 -7.95
N HIS A 342 3.01 26.86 -7.17
CA HIS A 342 2.09 27.06 -6.05
C HIS A 342 2.68 26.62 -4.70
N LYS A 343 3.99 26.81 -4.50
CA LYS A 343 4.72 26.29 -3.33
C LYS A 343 4.07 26.63 -1.99
N GLU A 344 3.61 27.89 -1.80
CA GLU A 344 3.00 28.31 -0.53
C GLU A 344 1.69 27.58 -0.26
N ALA A 345 0.86 27.41 -1.29
CA ALA A 345 -0.41 26.70 -1.20
C ALA A 345 -0.18 25.20 -0.94
N ALA A 346 0.77 24.57 -1.66
CA ALA A 346 1.14 23.16 -1.48
C ALA A 346 1.65 22.89 -0.05
N LEU A 347 2.56 23.71 0.47
CA LEU A 347 3.04 23.58 1.86
C LEU A 347 1.93 23.79 2.88
N ALA A 348 1.04 24.76 2.66
CA ALA A 348 -0.11 24.98 3.53
C ALA A 348 -1.02 23.75 3.56
N PHE A 349 -1.27 23.12 2.40
CA PHE A 349 -2.06 21.89 2.30
C PHE A 349 -1.38 20.70 3.00
N MET A 350 -0.09 20.48 2.78
CA MET A 350 0.66 19.43 3.45
C MET A 350 0.61 19.54 4.98
N LYS A 351 0.60 20.78 5.51
CA LYS A 351 0.45 21.01 6.97
C LYS A 351 -0.90 20.59 7.52
N TYR A 352 -1.97 20.60 6.72
CA TYR A 352 -3.29 20.11 7.15
C TYR A 352 -3.32 18.61 7.42
N PHE A 353 -2.51 17.80 6.71
CA PHE A 353 -2.37 16.36 6.99
C PHE A 353 -1.63 16.07 8.30
N THR A 354 -0.86 17.02 8.79
CA THR A 354 -0.04 16.88 10.00
C THR A 354 -0.53 17.76 11.15
N ASP A 355 -1.71 18.41 10.98
CA ASP A 355 -2.35 19.15 12.05
C ASP A 355 -2.99 18.23 13.11
N ASP A 356 -3.32 18.79 14.25
CA ASP A 356 -3.93 18.04 15.36
C ASP A 356 -5.24 17.34 14.96
N THR A 357 -6.03 17.95 14.07
CA THR A 357 -7.32 17.38 13.64
C THR A 357 -7.12 16.13 12.79
N ALA A 358 -6.26 16.21 11.79
CA ALA A 358 -5.96 15.06 10.92
C ALA A 358 -5.25 13.94 11.70
N GLN A 359 -4.31 14.28 12.59
CA GLN A 359 -3.55 13.29 13.34
C GLN A 359 -4.38 12.64 14.47
N LYS A 360 -5.33 13.36 15.06
CA LYS A 360 -6.37 12.74 15.93
C LYS A 360 -7.23 11.77 15.16
N TYR A 361 -7.71 12.15 13.98
CA TYR A 361 -8.50 11.25 13.14
C TYR A 361 -7.69 10.01 12.74
N THR A 362 -6.41 10.18 12.40
CA THR A 362 -5.49 9.07 12.08
C THR A 362 -5.44 8.04 13.20
N ALA A 363 -5.40 8.47 14.46
CA ALA A 363 -5.38 7.57 15.63
C ALA A 363 -6.79 7.08 16.02
N GLU A 364 -7.74 8.01 16.21
CA GLU A 364 -9.05 7.72 16.80
C GLU A 364 -10.01 6.98 15.86
N VAL A 365 -9.79 7.08 14.53
CA VAL A 365 -10.64 6.47 13.51
C VAL A 365 -9.84 5.62 12.54
N GLY A 366 -8.73 6.14 12.04
CA GLY A 366 -7.90 5.46 11.03
C GLY A 366 -7.11 4.26 11.57
N GLY A 367 -6.96 4.13 12.88
CA GLY A 367 -6.23 3.01 13.50
C GLY A 367 -4.74 2.96 13.17
N LYS A 368 -4.15 4.09 12.75
CA LYS A 368 -2.71 4.22 12.44
C LYS A 368 -2.00 5.05 13.52
N ILE A 369 -0.70 4.83 13.67
CA ILE A 369 0.12 5.57 14.62
C ILE A 369 0.34 7.00 14.09
N PRO A 370 -0.03 8.06 14.85
CA PRO A 370 0.16 9.44 14.42
C PRO A 370 1.66 9.81 14.41
N VAL A 371 2.07 10.60 13.42
CA VAL A 371 3.47 11.05 13.28
C VAL A 371 3.77 12.30 14.10
N THR A 372 2.76 13.07 14.49
CA THR A 372 2.95 14.30 15.29
C THR A 372 2.59 14.08 16.76
N LYS A 373 3.05 15.01 17.60
CA LYS A 373 2.78 15.07 19.03
C LYS A 373 1.34 15.51 19.28
N VAL A 374 0.40 14.61 19.05
CA VAL A 374 -1.03 14.86 19.20
C VAL A 374 -1.56 14.15 20.45
N ASP A 375 -2.41 14.82 21.23
CA ASP A 375 -3.15 14.23 22.33
C ASP A 375 -4.51 13.75 21.79
N TYR A 376 -4.62 12.45 21.54
CA TYR A 376 -5.83 11.80 21.08
C TYR A 376 -6.52 11.01 22.20
N ASP A 377 -7.81 10.80 22.07
CA ASP A 377 -8.63 10.06 23.03
C ASP A 377 -8.51 8.55 22.77
N ALA A 378 -7.73 7.88 23.59
CA ALA A 378 -7.50 6.44 23.45
C ALA A 378 -8.79 5.60 23.60
N ASP A 379 -9.83 6.11 24.29
CA ASP A 379 -11.12 5.42 24.42
C ASP A 379 -11.96 5.50 23.11
N LYS A 380 -11.58 6.37 22.18
CA LYS A 380 -12.19 6.45 20.85
C LYS A 380 -11.39 5.71 19.79
N ALA A 381 -10.10 5.49 20.04
CA ALA A 381 -9.26 4.77 19.11
C ALA A 381 -9.67 3.30 19.02
N PRO A 382 -9.58 2.67 17.85
CA PRO A 382 -9.80 1.23 17.70
C PRO A 382 -8.94 0.42 18.69
N ALA A 383 -9.52 -0.59 19.33
CA ALA A 383 -8.80 -1.45 20.26
C ALA A 383 -7.54 -2.07 19.65
N GLN A 384 -7.58 -2.38 18.35
CA GLN A 384 -6.45 -2.90 17.57
C GLN A 384 -5.27 -1.93 17.54
N LEU A 385 -5.49 -0.61 17.55
CA LEU A 385 -4.40 0.37 17.57
C LEU A 385 -3.54 0.22 18.83
N ALA A 386 -4.15 -0.01 19.98
CA ALA A 386 -3.41 -0.21 21.23
C ALA A 386 -2.47 -1.42 21.13
N TYR A 387 -2.93 -2.53 20.53
CA TYR A 387 -2.08 -3.72 20.28
C TYR A 387 -0.98 -3.44 19.27
N VAL A 388 -1.28 -2.73 18.17
CA VAL A 388 -0.26 -2.34 17.18
C VAL A 388 0.80 -1.43 17.80
N MET A 389 0.39 -0.47 18.62
CA MET A 389 1.33 0.40 19.33
C MET A 389 2.18 -0.37 20.34
N ASP A 390 1.62 -1.38 21.01
CA ASP A 390 2.39 -2.27 21.90
C ASP A 390 3.43 -3.05 21.10
N VAL A 391 3.04 -3.67 19.97
CA VAL A 391 3.95 -4.37 19.05
C VAL A 391 5.06 -3.44 18.56
N PHE A 392 4.71 -2.25 18.10
CA PHE A 392 5.67 -1.26 17.59
C PHE A 392 6.61 -0.73 18.68
N SER A 393 6.09 -0.42 19.86
CA SER A 393 6.86 0.14 20.97
C SER A 393 7.82 -0.87 21.60
N ASN A 394 7.46 -2.16 21.56
CA ASN A 394 8.29 -3.26 22.06
C ASN A 394 9.21 -3.83 20.97
N ALA A 395 9.12 -3.33 19.73
CA ALA A 395 10.01 -3.78 18.66
C ALA A 395 11.48 -3.53 19.01
N SER A 396 12.33 -4.52 18.79
CA SER A 396 13.79 -4.37 18.96
C SER A 396 14.37 -3.42 17.90
N SER A 397 13.80 -3.42 16.70
CA SER A 397 14.00 -2.46 15.61
C SER A 397 12.89 -2.60 14.56
N THR A 398 12.84 -1.67 13.63
CA THR A 398 11.94 -1.74 12.47
C THR A 398 12.75 -1.98 11.20
N PHE A 399 12.08 -2.48 10.16
CA PHE A 399 12.60 -2.57 8.81
C PHE A 399 11.48 -2.28 7.80
N GLY A 400 11.85 -1.95 6.55
CA GLY A 400 10.89 -1.67 5.49
C GLY A 400 10.34 -2.94 4.85
N PHE A 401 9.33 -2.79 4.00
CA PHE A 401 8.94 -3.87 3.09
C PHE A 401 10.11 -4.21 2.17
N TYR A 402 10.39 -5.50 1.97
CA TYR A 402 11.52 -5.91 1.13
C TYR A 402 11.41 -5.33 -0.28
N ASN A 403 10.26 -5.47 -0.93
CA ASN A 403 10.04 -4.92 -2.27
C ASN A 403 10.18 -3.37 -2.35
N GLU A 404 10.02 -2.66 -1.23
CA GLU A 404 10.21 -1.21 -1.12
C GLU A 404 11.59 -0.83 -0.54
N SER A 405 12.47 -1.81 -0.31
CA SER A 405 13.79 -1.62 0.33
C SER A 405 14.94 -2.15 -0.51
N LEU A 406 14.66 -2.69 -1.70
CA LEU A 406 15.67 -3.22 -2.62
C LEU A 406 16.29 -2.11 -3.48
N ALA A 407 17.34 -2.44 -4.22
CA ALA A 407 18.16 -1.51 -4.99
C ALA A 407 17.40 -0.63 -6.01
N SER A 408 16.21 -1.04 -6.42
CA SER A 408 15.32 -0.26 -7.31
C SER A 408 13.88 -0.77 -7.27
N THR A 409 12.94 0.00 -7.83
CA THR A 409 11.54 -0.42 -7.97
C THR A 409 11.39 -1.68 -8.82
N GLU A 410 12.25 -1.87 -9.85
CA GLU A 410 12.26 -3.08 -10.68
C GLU A 410 12.80 -4.29 -9.89
N ALA A 411 13.77 -4.08 -8.99
CA ALA A 411 14.22 -5.14 -8.08
C ALA A 411 13.08 -5.57 -7.16
N GLY A 412 12.33 -4.60 -6.61
CA GLY A 412 11.14 -4.85 -5.79
C GLY A 412 10.08 -5.65 -6.54
N SER A 413 9.70 -5.23 -7.75
CA SER A 413 8.74 -5.95 -8.59
C SER A 413 9.23 -7.37 -8.94
N THR A 414 10.53 -7.53 -9.20
CA THR A 414 11.13 -8.85 -9.47
C THR A 414 11.02 -9.77 -8.27
N PHE A 415 11.21 -9.24 -7.06
CA PHE A 415 11.02 -10.00 -5.80
C PHE A 415 9.55 -10.40 -5.62
N ASP A 416 8.62 -9.48 -5.82
CA ASP A 416 7.18 -9.73 -5.75
C ASP A 416 6.76 -10.87 -6.70
N ASP A 417 7.14 -10.77 -7.97
CA ASP A 417 6.82 -11.75 -9.01
C ASP A 417 7.45 -13.12 -8.73
N ALA A 418 8.67 -13.15 -8.22
CA ALA A 418 9.35 -14.39 -7.87
C ALA A 418 8.67 -15.09 -6.70
N MET A 419 8.27 -14.37 -5.64
CA MET A 419 7.55 -14.96 -4.50
C MET A 419 6.19 -15.52 -4.91
N VAL A 420 5.44 -14.79 -5.74
CA VAL A 420 4.17 -15.28 -6.31
C VAL A 420 4.40 -16.51 -7.21
N SER A 421 5.42 -16.47 -8.06
CA SER A 421 5.78 -17.58 -8.95
C SER A 421 6.13 -18.87 -8.16
N ILE A 422 6.92 -18.72 -7.08
CA ILE A 422 7.26 -19.83 -6.17
C ILE A 422 5.98 -20.39 -5.53
N TYR A 423 5.11 -19.53 -5.02
CA TYR A 423 3.82 -19.93 -4.45
C TYR A 423 2.94 -20.69 -5.47
N LEU A 424 2.95 -20.26 -6.73
CA LEU A 424 2.19 -20.91 -7.82
C LEU A 424 2.85 -22.18 -8.38
N GLY A 425 3.99 -22.61 -7.84
CA GLY A 425 4.62 -23.90 -8.12
C GLY A 425 5.93 -23.87 -8.89
N THR A 426 6.51 -22.70 -9.15
CA THR A 426 7.91 -22.61 -9.61
C THR A 426 8.83 -23.17 -8.51
N PRO A 427 9.82 -24.01 -8.83
CA PRO A 427 10.80 -24.45 -7.85
C PRO A 427 11.49 -23.28 -7.16
N VAL A 428 11.71 -23.40 -5.84
CA VAL A 428 12.28 -22.30 -5.03
C VAL A 428 13.58 -21.79 -5.61
N GLU A 429 14.49 -22.71 -5.97
CA GLU A 429 15.80 -22.35 -6.53
C GLU A 429 15.68 -21.61 -7.87
N GLU A 430 14.69 -21.95 -8.71
CA GLU A 430 14.42 -21.29 -9.99
C GLU A 430 13.85 -19.89 -9.78
N GLY A 431 12.88 -19.73 -8.89
CA GLY A 431 12.30 -18.43 -8.55
C GLY A 431 13.33 -17.47 -7.96
N LEU A 432 14.16 -17.95 -7.01
CA LEU A 432 15.23 -17.15 -6.41
C LEU A 432 16.33 -16.83 -7.42
N GLN A 433 16.66 -17.73 -8.35
CA GLN A 433 17.60 -17.46 -9.42
C GLN A 433 17.13 -16.31 -10.33
N THR A 434 15.83 -16.13 -10.52
CA THR A 434 15.31 -14.99 -11.29
C THR A 434 15.68 -13.65 -10.64
N ILE A 435 15.59 -13.54 -9.30
CA ILE A 435 16.01 -12.33 -8.58
C ILE A 435 17.52 -12.17 -8.65
N GLU A 436 18.28 -13.25 -8.44
CA GLU A 436 19.75 -13.26 -8.55
C GLU A 436 20.20 -12.75 -9.92
N ASP A 437 19.61 -13.28 -11.00
CA ASP A 437 19.93 -12.88 -12.38
C ASP A 437 19.62 -11.40 -12.63
N PHE A 438 18.52 -10.88 -12.04
CA PHE A 438 18.23 -9.45 -12.10
C PHE A 438 19.33 -8.63 -11.43
N TYR A 439 19.78 -9.03 -10.24
CA TYR A 439 20.82 -8.33 -9.49
C TYR A 439 22.17 -8.38 -10.23
N VAL A 440 22.57 -9.52 -10.76
CA VAL A 440 23.77 -9.67 -11.59
C VAL A 440 23.75 -8.71 -12.77
N ASN A 441 22.61 -8.58 -13.44
CA ASN A 441 22.52 -7.81 -14.68
C ASN A 441 22.30 -6.30 -14.45
N ASN A 442 21.68 -5.90 -13.33
CA ASN A 442 21.18 -4.54 -13.18
C ASN A 442 21.70 -3.82 -11.92
N VAL A 443 22.26 -4.54 -10.93
CA VAL A 443 22.75 -3.96 -9.69
C VAL A 443 24.26 -4.12 -9.54
N TRP A 444 24.75 -5.35 -9.57
CA TRP A 444 26.17 -5.64 -9.21
C TRP A 444 27.18 -5.38 -10.32
N ASN A 445 26.77 -5.37 -11.57
CA ASN A 445 27.65 -5.16 -12.73
C ASN A 445 27.51 -3.75 -13.35
N LYS A 446 26.96 -2.79 -12.60
CA LYS A 446 26.86 -1.38 -13.02
C LYS A 446 28.15 -0.61 -12.78
#